data_482ffb5a31c506824d7301d17191d91c
#
_entry.id   482ffb5a31c506824d7301d17191d91c
#
_cell.length_a   1.000
_cell.length_b   1.000
_cell.length_c   1.000
_cell.angle_alpha   90.00
_cell.angle_beta   90.00
_cell.angle_gamma   90.00
#
_symmetry.space_group_name_H-M   'P 1'
#
loop_
_entity.id
_entity.type
_entity.pdbx_description
1 polymer ?
#
loop_
_entity_poly.entity_id
_entity_poly.type
_entity_poly.pdbx_seq_one_letter_code
_entity_poly.pdbx_strand_id
1 'polypeptide(L)'
;ACGPLNPSQDREVLLVGAQTTLLAYDVQENCDLFFKDAPDGVNAIVVGVFGGAADNAPLALVGGNCSIQGFDHTGNEAYWTVTGDNVSTMTFCDVDEDGALELLVGSDDYEIRVFRNEEVVSETTETDKIVALTPMRRHTFGYALSNGTVGVYTAPGQRRWRVKSKHTPTAIIGFDLDGDGEPELISGWSNGKFEVRSDMTGEVIFKDAMRDGASVSGILQADYRGDGRVEVIVCSAEGEVRAYLPAGEELDAMGATAIADKLEDETLQELNQRKQEMLSELRQYEEQAKKAKAGPGEPRAAGSIDRETRVAARLDHSLEGHSLLLILEASHDAVIKAAVVFADRLFEGGCESVAVHAKAASSEIRVPLRPPKDVGAELQVRCVVGARTAATSFH
;
A
#
# COMPACT_ATOMS: atom_id res chain seq x y z
N ALA A 1 11.44 -6.01 -7.46
CA ALA A 1 12.54 -5.05 -7.58
C ALA A 1 12.40 -4.27 -8.88
N CYS A 2 12.96 -3.10 -8.99
CA CYS A 2 13.11 -2.35 -10.23
C CYS A 2 14.52 -1.78 -10.32
N GLY A 3 14.98 -1.57 -11.56
CA GLY A 3 16.27 -0.98 -11.80
C GLY A 3 16.71 -1.09 -13.27
N PRO A 4 17.79 -0.39 -13.67
CA PRO A 4 18.31 -0.42 -15.01
C PRO A 4 19.00 -1.78 -15.26
N LEU A 5 18.44 -2.58 -16.17
CA LEU A 5 19.00 -3.89 -16.52
C LEU A 5 19.73 -3.87 -17.87
N ASN A 6 19.35 -2.98 -18.78
CA ASN A 6 19.99 -2.87 -20.08
C ASN A 6 20.99 -1.71 -20.11
N PRO A 7 22.29 -1.96 -20.27
CA PRO A 7 23.31 -0.90 -20.26
C PRO A 7 23.18 0.09 -21.46
N SER A 8 22.46 -0.31 -22.51
CA SER A 8 22.25 0.52 -23.72
C SER A 8 20.99 1.37 -23.64
N GLN A 9 20.16 1.19 -22.64
CA GLN A 9 18.88 1.88 -22.47
C GLN A 9 18.79 2.44 -21.05
N ASP A 10 18.53 3.72 -20.94
CA ASP A 10 18.27 4.39 -19.68
C ASP A 10 16.79 4.15 -19.27
N ARG A 11 16.47 2.89 -19.01
CA ARG A 11 15.11 2.45 -18.63
C ARG A 11 15.17 1.49 -17.46
N GLU A 12 14.25 1.67 -16.56
CA GLU A 12 14.05 0.76 -15.45
C GLU A 12 13.16 -0.41 -15.84
N VAL A 13 13.57 -1.60 -15.46
CA VAL A 13 12.84 -2.85 -15.65
C VAL A 13 12.22 -3.27 -14.33
N LEU A 14 10.96 -3.67 -14.36
CA LEU A 14 10.28 -4.27 -13.21
C LEU A 14 10.55 -5.77 -13.19
N LEU A 15 11.17 -6.25 -12.11
CA LEU A 15 11.37 -7.67 -11.85
C LEU A 15 10.35 -8.18 -10.86
N VAL A 16 9.61 -9.21 -11.25
CA VAL A 16 8.61 -9.87 -10.42
C VAL A 16 8.99 -11.33 -10.24
N GLY A 17 9.24 -11.71 -8.98
CA GLY A 17 9.50 -13.08 -8.60
C GLY A 17 8.28 -13.74 -7.99
N ALA A 18 8.00 -14.96 -8.38
CA ALA A 18 6.91 -15.77 -7.83
C ALA A 18 7.36 -17.23 -7.67
N GLN A 19 7.49 -17.67 -6.42
CA GLN A 19 7.95 -19.03 -6.09
C GLN A 19 9.26 -19.41 -6.79
N THR A 20 9.19 -19.99 -7.98
CA THR A 20 10.31 -20.49 -8.77
C THR A 20 10.43 -19.83 -10.15
N THR A 21 9.78 -18.68 -10.34
CA THR A 21 9.77 -18.00 -11.62
C THR A 21 10.14 -16.53 -11.48
N LEU A 22 10.86 -16.01 -12.46
CA LEU A 22 11.25 -14.63 -12.59
C LEU A 22 10.71 -14.06 -13.89
N LEU A 23 9.96 -12.97 -13.80
CA LEU A 23 9.51 -12.16 -14.93
C LEU A 23 10.27 -10.84 -14.93
N ALA A 24 10.86 -10.46 -16.07
CA ALA A 24 11.35 -9.12 -16.32
C ALA A 24 10.40 -8.41 -17.29
N TYR A 25 9.91 -7.25 -16.87
CA TYR A 25 8.84 -6.52 -17.53
C TYR A 25 9.22 -5.07 -17.78
N ASP A 26 9.12 -4.64 -19.05
CA ASP A 26 9.26 -3.24 -19.42
C ASP A 26 7.91 -2.53 -19.25
N VAL A 27 7.83 -1.68 -18.23
CA VAL A 27 6.59 -0.96 -17.89
C VAL A 27 6.25 0.09 -18.96
N GLN A 28 7.26 0.69 -19.62
CA GLN A 28 7.05 1.74 -20.62
C GLN A 28 6.50 1.18 -21.93
N GLU A 29 7.11 0.08 -22.41
CA GLU A 29 6.66 -0.59 -23.64
C GLU A 29 5.51 -1.57 -23.39
N ASN A 30 5.17 -1.82 -22.10
CA ASN A 30 4.12 -2.75 -21.69
C ASN A 30 4.33 -4.15 -22.28
N CYS A 31 5.55 -4.68 -22.14
CA CYS A 31 5.90 -6.00 -22.68
C CYS A 31 6.83 -6.77 -21.75
N ASP A 32 6.74 -8.10 -21.86
CA ASP A 32 7.67 -9.00 -21.18
C ASP A 32 9.02 -8.97 -21.91
N LEU A 33 10.10 -8.75 -21.17
CA LEU A 33 11.47 -8.86 -21.70
C LEU A 33 11.91 -10.32 -21.71
N PHE A 34 11.76 -10.98 -20.59
CA PHE A 34 11.99 -12.43 -20.47
C PHE A 34 11.21 -13.02 -19.29
N PHE A 35 11.00 -14.33 -19.39
CA PHE A 35 10.45 -15.15 -18.32
C PHE A 35 11.39 -16.33 -18.09
N LYS A 36 11.83 -16.54 -16.84
CA LYS A 36 12.81 -17.57 -16.49
C LYS A 36 12.36 -18.40 -15.30
N ASP A 37 12.72 -19.67 -15.34
CA ASP A 37 12.62 -20.55 -14.19
C ASP A 37 13.86 -20.38 -13.29
N ALA A 38 13.63 -20.19 -11.99
CA ALA A 38 14.62 -20.20 -10.92
C ALA A 38 14.27 -21.33 -9.95
N PRO A 39 14.67 -22.57 -10.24
CA PRO A 39 14.16 -23.76 -9.55
C PRO A 39 14.50 -23.81 -8.07
N ASP A 40 15.54 -23.09 -7.64
CA ASP A 40 15.93 -22.94 -6.22
C ASP A 40 15.06 -21.91 -5.46
N GLY A 41 14.13 -21.26 -6.13
CA GLY A 41 13.22 -20.28 -5.55
C GLY A 41 13.62 -18.84 -5.81
N VAL A 42 12.67 -17.93 -5.61
CA VAL A 42 12.84 -16.47 -5.75
C VAL A 42 12.43 -15.82 -4.43
N ASN A 43 13.36 -15.72 -3.48
CA ASN A 43 13.12 -15.16 -2.15
C ASN A 43 13.49 -13.68 -2.08
N ALA A 44 14.57 -13.27 -2.78
CA ALA A 44 15.04 -11.91 -2.85
C ALA A 44 15.48 -11.57 -4.27
N ILE A 45 15.30 -10.32 -4.69
CA ILE A 45 15.71 -9.82 -6.01
C ILE A 45 16.40 -8.47 -5.84
N VAL A 46 17.53 -8.29 -6.49
CA VAL A 46 18.22 -7.00 -6.61
C VAL A 46 18.74 -6.82 -8.03
N VAL A 47 18.77 -5.58 -8.51
CA VAL A 47 19.28 -5.23 -9.85
C VAL A 47 20.43 -4.27 -9.70
N GLY A 48 21.51 -4.52 -10.38
CA GLY A 48 22.65 -3.60 -10.39
C GLY A 48 23.90 -4.20 -10.98
N VAL A 49 24.95 -3.38 -10.97
CA VAL A 49 26.30 -3.76 -11.37
C VAL A 49 27.08 -4.08 -10.11
N PHE A 50 27.75 -5.24 -10.05
CA PHE A 50 28.61 -5.58 -8.93
C PHE A 50 29.88 -6.28 -9.43
N GLY A 51 30.93 -6.17 -8.62
CA GLY A 51 32.24 -6.72 -8.96
C GLY A 51 33.00 -5.88 -9.96
N GLY A 52 34.30 -6.15 -10.08
CA GLY A 52 35.22 -5.47 -11.03
C GLY A 52 35.25 -6.12 -12.40
N ALA A 53 34.17 -6.73 -12.87
CA ALA A 53 34.13 -7.42 -14.16
C ALA A 53 34.32 -6.45 -15.33
N ALA A 54 35.10 -6.86 -16.31
CA ALA A 54 35.46 -6.04 -17.49
C ALA A 54 34.30 -5.55 -18.34
N ASP A 55 33.09 -6.09 -18.12
CA ASP A 55 31.90 -5.75 -18.91
C ASP A 55 30.85 -4.93 -18.14
N ASN A 56 31.04 -4.63 -16.86
CA ASN A 56 30.17 -3.76 -16.01
C ASN A 56 28.68 -3.73 -16.40
N ALA A 57 28.14 -4.86 -16.85
CA ALA A 57 26.75 -4.95 -17.23
C ALA A 57 25.88 -5.23 -15.99
N PRO A 58 24.75 -4.53 -15.83
CA PRO A 58 23.85 -4.79 -14.73
C PRO A 58 23.25 -6.20 -14.85
N LEU A 59 23.06 -6.84 -13.71
CA LEU A 59 22.44 -8.15 -13.59
C LEU A 59 21.18 -8.08 -12.71
N ALA A 60 20.18 -8.89 -13.04
CA ALA A 60 19.09 -9.23 -12.18
C ALA A 60 19.52 -10.42 -11.30
N LEU A 61 19.87 -10.17 -10.05
CA LEU A 61 20.27 -11.21 -9.10
C LEU A 61 19.06 -11.72 -8.34
N VAL A 62 18.91 -13.03 -8.29
CA VAL A 62 17.82 -13.75 -7.64
C VAL A 62 18.41 -14.63 -6.56
N GLY A 63 18.08 -14.37 -5.31
CA GLY A 63 18.41 -15.21 -4.17
C GLY A 63 17.34 -16.27 -3.93
N GLY A 64 17.76 -17.52 -3.95
CA GLY A 64 16.92 -18.69 -3.72
C GLY A 64 17.11 -19.30 -2.33
N ASN A 65 16.82 -20.60 -2.22
CA ASN A 65 16.95 -21.35 -0.96
C ASN A 65 18.40 -21.60 -0.56
N CYS A 66 19.27 -21.88 -1.53
CA CYS A 66 20.69 -22.13 -1.28
C CYS A 66 21.60 -21.60 -2.38
N SER A 67 21.08 -20.79 -3.31
CA SER A 67 21.85 -20.26 -4.44
C SER A 67 21.45 -18.82 -4.79
N ILE A 68 22.34 -18.17 -5.52
CA ILE A 68 22.09 -16.90 -6.16
C ILE A 68 22.31 -17.08 -7.64
N GLN A 69 21.32 -16.71 -8.44
CA GLN A 69 21.35 -16.73 -9.91
C GLN A 69 21.31 -15.29 -10.43
N GLY A 70 22.09 -14.98 -11.44
CA GLY A 70 22.12 -13.67 -12.08
C GLY A 70 21.80 -13.77 -13.57
N PHE A 71 20.84 -12.98 -14.01
CA PHE A 71 20.39 -12.91 -15.40
C PHE A 71 20.74 -11.57 -16.02
N ASP A 72 21.22 -11.59 -17.26
CA ASP A 72 21.46 -10.40 -18.06
C ASP A 72 20.15 -9.82 -18.63
N HIS A 73 20.23 -8.71 -19.35
CA HIS A 73 19.09 -8.06 -19.97
C HIS A 73 18.36 -8.90 -21.05
N THR A 74 18.98 -9.98 -21.52
CA THR A 74 18.39 -10.94 -22.47
C THR A 74 17.80 -12.17 -21.77
N GLY A 75 17.98 -12.27 -20.45
CA GLY A 75 17.58 -13.40 -19.63
C GLY A 75 18.53 -14.58 -19.69
N ASN A 76 19.77 -14.41 -20.19
CA ASN A 76 20.78 -15.46 -20.08
C ASN A 76 21.37 -15.46 -18.65
N GLU A 77 21.66 -16.65 -18.14
CA GLU A 77 22.34 -16.79 -16.86
C GLU A 77 23.81 -16.37 -17.03
N ALA A 78 24.20 -15.30 -16.34
CA ALA A 78 25.54 -14.71 -16.38
C ALA A 78 26.29 -14.84 -15.04
N TYR A 79 25.59 -15.22 -13.98
CA TYR A 79 26.16 -15.39 -12.65
C TYR A 79 25.46 -16.53 -11.90
N TRP A 80 26.23 -17.32 -11.16
CA TRP A 80 25.72 -18.34 -10.27
C TRP A 80 26.67 -18.60 -9.11
N THR A 81 26.15 -18.67 -7.89
CA THR A 81 26.92 -19.06 -6.72
C THR A 81 26.02 -19.75 -5.69
N VAL A 82 26.62 -20.43 -4.72
CA VAL A 82 25.90 -21.08 -3.61
C VAL A 82 25.98 -20.24 -2.34
N THR A 83 24.91 -20.32 -1.56
CA THR A 83 24.83 -19.75 -0.20
C THR A 83 24.68 -20.85 0.84
N GLY A 84 24.81 -20.53 2.13
CA GLY A 84 24.70 -21.53 3.21
C GLY A 84 23.27 -21.97 3.48
N ASP A 85 22.28 -21.09 3.28
CA ASP A 85 20.87 -21.33 3.57
C ASP A 85 20.01 -20.34 2.75
N ASN A 86 18.70 -20.32 2.99
CA ASN A 86 17.75 -19.42 2.34
C ASN A 86 18.20 -17.98 2.35
N VAL A 87 18.29 -17.39 1.16
CA VAL A 87 18.54 -15.96 1.01
C VAL A 87 17.27 -15.20 1.38
N SER A 88 17.35 -14.35 2.37
CA SER A 88 16.22 -13.53 2.83
C SER A 88 16.24 -12.12 2.26
N THR A 89 17.43 -11.59 2.02
CA THR A 89 17.63 -10.22 1.53
C THR A 89 18.98 -10.08 0.85
N MET A 90 19.04 -9.19 -0.14
CA MET A 90 20.26 -8.83 -0.85
C MET A 90 20.33 -7.33 -1.08
N THR A 91 21.52 -6.77 -1.10
CA THR A 91 21.76 -5.38 -1.46
C THR A 91 23.21 -5.20 -1.95
N PHE A 92 23.45 -4.09 -2.65
CA PHE A 92 24.80 -3.71 -3.07
C PHE A 92 25.39 -2.65 -2.14
N CYS A 93 26.65 -2.78 -1.80
CA CYS A 93 27.39 -1.80 -1.01
C CYS A 93 28.89 -1.89 -1.35
N ASP A 94 29.55 -0.75 -1.50
CA ASP A 94 31.00 -0.66 -1.61
C ASP A 94 31.59 -0.75 -0.18
N VAL A 95 31.94 -1.97 0.27
CA VAL A 95 32.34 -2.20 1.68
C VAL A 95 33.79 -1.91 1.98
N ASP A 96 34.66 -1.78 0.96
CA ASP A 96 36.07 -1.51 1.10
C ASP A 96 36.53 -0.19 0.46
N GLU A 97 35.62 0.60 -0.05
CA GLU A 97 35.83 1.92 -0.66
C GLU A 97 36.72 1.88 -1.91
N ASP A 98 36.72 0.79 -2.66
CA ASP A 98 37.46 0.67 -3.91
C ASP A 98 36.67 1.21 -5.15
N GLY A 99 35.42 1.58 -4.95
CA GLY A 99 34.50 2.10 -5.97
C GLY A 99 33.76 1.01 -6.74
N ALA A 100 34.00 -0.26 -6.47
CA ALA A 100 33.19 -1.37 -6.95
C ALA A 100 32.17 -1.77 -5.89
N LEU A 101 30.98 -2.23 -6.33
CA LEU A 101 29.97 -2.68 -5.40
C LEU A 101 30.12 -4.17 -5.13
N GLU A 102 30.13 -4.55 -3.88
CA GLU A 102 29.95 -5.91 -3.43
C GLU A 102 28.48 -6.24 -3.22
N LEU A 103 28.15 -7.54 -3.35
CA LEU A 103 26.83 -8.07 -3.03
C LEU A 103 26.79 -8.50 -1.56
N LEU A 104 25.99 -7.83 -0.76
CA LEU A 104 25.65 -8.24 0.60
C LEU A 104 24.44 -9.16 0.58
N VAL A 105 24.57 -10.30 1.23
CA VAL A 105 23.53 -11.34 1.28
C VAL A 105 23.23 -11.67 2.73
N GLY A 106 21.99 -11.52 3.13
CA GLY A 106 21.48 -11.98 4.42
C GLY A 106 20.71 -13.29 4.25
N SER A 107 20.98 -14.23 5.14
CA SER A 107 20.42 -15.58 5.08
C SER A 107 19.74 -16.00 6.38
N ASP A 108 18.99 -17.09 6.31
CA ASP A 108 18.27 -17.69 7.44
C ASP A 108 19.21 -18.38 8.45
N ASP A 109 20.47 -18.63 8.07
CA ASP A 109 21.54 -19.16 8.92
C ASP A 109 22.19 -18.12 9.83
N TYR A 110 21.62 -16.91 9.90
CA TYR A 110 22.05 -15.78 10.73
C TYR A 110 23.35 -15.12 10.25
N GLU A 111 23.73 -15.34 9.00
CA GLU A 111 24.97 -14.80 8.46
C GLU A 111 24.69 -13.70 7.42
N ILE A 112 25.49 -12.65 7.49
CA ILE A 112 25.62 -11.63 6.45
C ILE A 112 26.92 -11.95 5.72
N ARG A 113 26.81 -12.36 4.45
CA ARG A 113 27.94 -12.64 3.58
C ARG A 113 28.14 -11.51 2.58
N VAL A 114 29.39 -11.20 2.34
CA VAL A 114 29.81 -10.22 1.34
C VAL A 114 30.46 -10.97 0.20
N PHE A 115 29.88 -10.87 -0.97
CA PHE A 115 30.40 -11.48 -2.18
C PHE A 115 31.07 -10.44 -3.08
N ARG A 116 32.26 -10.76 -3.54
CA ARG A 116 32.93 -10.09 -4.64
C ARG A 116 33.02 -11.08 -5.81
N ASN A 117 32.28 -10.85 -6.86
CA ASN A 117 32.04 -11.85 -7.88
C ASN A 117 31.48 -13.16 -7.26
N GLU A 118 32.13 -14.28 -7.48
CA GLU A 118 31.74 -15.60 -6.95
C GLU A 118 32.35 -15.93 -5.57
N GLU A 119 33.27 -15.08 -5.07
CA GLU A 119 33.99 -15.34 -3.85
C GLU A 119 33.38 -14.61 -2.64
N VAL A 120 33.32 -15.32 -1.51
CA VAL A 120 32.92 -14.71 -0.22
C VAL A 120 34.15 -14.03 0.38
N VAL A 121 34.14 -12.69 0.45
CA VAL A 121 35.23 -11.90 1.00
C VAL A 121 35.11 -11.65 2.51
N SER A 122 33.87 -11.72 3.03
CA SER A 122 33.60 -11.56 4.45
C SER A 122 32.34 -12.25 4.89
N GLU A 123 32.31 -12.77 6.12
CA GLU A 123 31.16 -13.33 6.79
C GLU A 123 30.99 -12.72 8.17
N THR A 124 29.76 -12.37 8.53
CA THR A 124 29.42 -11.81 9.83
C THR A 124 28.24 -12.55 10.41
N THR A 125 28.41 -13.22 11.54
CA THR A 125 27.35 -13.97 12.22
C THR A 125 26.56 -13.04 13.14
N GLU A 126 25.25 -13.05 13.03
CA GLU A 126 24.31 -12.33 13.88
C GLU A 126 23.57 -13.26 14.85
N THR A 127 22.68 -12.68 15.65
CA THR A 127 21.98 -13.40 16.73
C THR A 127 20.67 -14.03 16.31
N ASP A 128 20.19 -13.75 15.09
CA ASP A 128 18.94 -14.25 14.54
C ASP A 128 18.91 -14.03 13.01
N LYS A 129 17.87 -14.53 12.35
CA LYS A 129 17.66 -14.41 10.90
C LYS A 129 17.73 -12.96 10.44
N ILE A 130 18.41 -12.76 9.33
CA ILE A 130 18.47 -11.46 8.68
C ILE A 130 17.15 -11.24 7.94
N VAL A 131 16.46 -10.15 8.22
CA VAL A 131 15.18 -9.79 7.58
C VAL A 131 15.39 -8.83 6.43
N ALA A 132 16.27 -7.84 6.62
CA ALA A 132 16.54 -6.85 5.60
C ALA A 132 17.94 -6.27 5.75
N LEU A 133 18.54 -5.91 4.62
CA LEU A 133 19.78 -5.18 4.48
C LEU A 133 19.53 -3.94 3.63
N THR A 134 20.21 -2.84 3.93
CA THR A 134 20.15 -1.61 3.14
C THR A 134 21.51 -0.95 3.06
N PRO A 135 21.95 -0.47 1.89
CA PRO A 135 23.15 0.34 1.80
C PRO A 135 22.89 1.68 2.49
N MET A 136 23.90 2.19 3.12
CA MET A 136 23.97 3.53 3.65
C MET A 136 25.03 4.29 2.88
N ARG A 137 25.56 5.35 3.43
CA ARG A 137 26.63 6.10 2.77
C ARG A 137 27.98 5.40 2.89
N ARG A 138 28.77 5.44 1.81
CA ARG A 138 30.10 4.81 1.71
C ARG A 138 30.02 3.31 1.97
N HIS A 139 30.92 2.81 2.84
CA HIS A 139 31.03 1.39 3.21
C HIS A 139 30.08 0.95 4.34
N THR A 140 29.15 1.82 4.75
CA THR A 140 28.20 1.51 5.82
C THR A 140 26.94 0.86 5.30
N PHE A 141 26.37 -0.05 6.08
CA PHE A 141 25.09 -0.67 5.76
C PHE A 141 24.23 -0.90 7.00
N GLY A 142 22.92 -0.75 6.82
CA GLY A 142 21.93 -1.05 7.83
C GLY A 142 21.46 -2.51 7.75
N TYR A 143 21.11 -3.09 8.89
CA TYR A 143 20.59 -4.44 8.98
C TYR A 143 19.39 -4.53 9.95
N ALA A 144 18.55 -5.53 9.71
CA ALA A 144 17.41 -5.86 10.56
C ALA A 144 17.33 -7.37 10.79
N LEU A 145 17.02 -7.77 12.03
CA LEU A 145 16.89 -9.17 12.44
C LEU A 145 15.45 -9.49 12.88
N SER A 146 15.06 -10.75 12.74
CA SER A 146 13.71 -11.22 13.10
C SER A 146 13.37 -11.06 14.59
N ASN A 147 14.38 -11.01 15.46
CA ASN A 147 14.20 -10.83 16.91
C ASN A 147 13.94 -9.38 17.36
N GLY A 148 13.74 -8.45 16.43
CA GLY A 148 13.50 -7.05 16.72
C GLY A 148 14.76 -6.18 16.83
N THR A 149 15.90 -6.66 16.39
CA THR A 149 17.14 -5.89 16.36
C THR A 149 17.28 -5.16 15.03
N VAL A 150 17.67 -3.89 15.09
CA VAL A 150 18.13 -3.10 13.94
C VAL A 150 19.45 -2.44 14.28
N GLY A 151 20.30 -2.21 13.31
CA GLY A 151 21.60 -1.59 13.55
C GLY A 151 22.33 -1.21 12.27
N VAL A 152 23.49 -0.63 12.44
CA VAL A 152 24.38 -0.18 11.36
C VAL A 152 25.77 -0.78 11.56
N TYR A 153 26.35 -1.28 10.48
CA TYR A 153 27.74 -1.67 10.36
C TYR A 153 28.54 -0.59 9.63
N THR A 154 29.74 -0.27 10.11
CA THR A 154 30.69 0.61 9.44
C THR A 154 31.56 -0.12 8.43
N ALA A 155 31.74 -1.41 8.64
CA ALA A 155 32.43 -2.34 7.76
C ALA A 155 32.00 -3.76 8.17
N PRO A 156 32.25 -4.80 7.36
CA PRO A 156 31.97 -6.17 7.75
C PRO A 156 32.57 -6.51 9.11
N GLY A 157 31.74 -6.96 10.05
CA GLY A 157 32.12 -7.26 11.42
C GLY A 157 32.35 -6.07 12.36
N GLN A 158 32.31 -4.82 11.88
CA GLN A 158 32.48 -3.62 12.71
C GLN A 158 31.13 -2.92 12.90
N ARG A 159 30.43 -3.27 13.97
CA ARG A 159 29.12 -2.69 14.31
C ARG A 159 29.28 -1.29 14.89
N ARG A 160 28.60 -0.30 14.32
CA ARG A 160 28.53 1.06 14.86
C ARG A 160 27.61 1.11 16.07
N TRP A 161 26.35 0.68 15.89
CA TRP A 161 25.37 0.58 16.96
C TRP A 161 24.32 -0.49 16.64
N ARG A 162 23.57 -0.87 17.65
CA ARG A 162 22.37 -1.70 17.51
C ARG A 162 21.33 -1.33 18.55
N VAL A 163 20.05 -1.47 18.17
CA VAL A 163 18.92 -1.27 19.07
C VAL A 163 18.00 -2.47 18.95
N LYS A 164 17.38 -2.87 20.07
CA LYS A 164 16.43 -3.97 20.12
C LYS A 164 15.04 -3.47 20.52
N SER A 165 14.05 -3.81 19.72
CA SER A 165 12.63 -3.60 19.97
C SER A 165 11.94 -4.90 20.39
N LYS A 166 10.70 -4.79 20.91
CA LYS A 166 9.81 -5.93 21.17
C LYS A 166 9.09 -6.40 19.90
N HIS A 167 9.09 -5.57 18.86
CA HIS A 167 8.39 -5.81 17.60
C HIS A 167 9.38 -6.24 16.53
N THR A 168 8.91 -6.99 15.55
CA THR A 168 9.73 -7.44 14.43
C THR A 168 9.85 -6.31 13.41
N PRO A 169 11.07 -5.96 12.94
CA PRO A 169 11.23 -5.06 11.80
C PRO A 169 10.75 -5.77 10.53
N THR A 170 10.07 -5.04 9.67
CA THR A 170 9.49 -5.57 8.43
C THR A 170 10.17 -5.03 7.19
N ALA A 171 10.67 -3.80 7.27
CA ALA A 171 11.43 -3.16 6.19
C ALA A 171 12.41 -2.15 6.77
N ILE A 172 13.54 -1.95 6.10
CA ILE A 172 14.49 -0.88 6.40
C ILE A 172 14.97 -0.23 5.10
N ILE A 173 15.34 1.04 5.19
CA ILE A 173 15.99 1.77 4.10
C ILE A 173 16.92 2.84 4.68
N GLY A 174 18.03 3.09 3.99
CA GLY A 174 18.90 4.24 4.25
C GLY A 174 18.45 5.42 3.40
N PHE A 175 18.16 6.55 4.01
CA PHE A 175 17.72 7.75 3.31
C PHE A 175 18.04 9.02 4.10
N ASP A 176 18.61 10.02 3.45
CA ASP A 176 18.90 11.33 4.02
C ASP A 176 17.61 12.16 4.12
N LEU A 177 17.00 12.12 5.29
CA LEU A 177 15.71 12.78 5.53
C LEU A 177 15.87 14.22 6.03
N ASP A 178 16.95 14.53 6.72
CA ASP A 178 17.20 15.88 7.25
C ASP A 178 18.05 16.76 6.32
N GLY A 179 18.59 16.21 5.24
CA GLY A 179 19.32 16.92 4.20
C GLY A 179 20.77 17.24 4.57
N ASP A 180 21.35 16.55 5.56
CA ASP A 180 22.73 16.77 6.00
C ASP A 180 23.75 16.03 5.12
N GLY A 181 23.28 15.18 4.22
CA GLY A 181 24.08 14.38 3.30
C GLY A 181 24.54 13.04 3.87
N GLU A 182 24.16 12.67 5.09
CA GLU A 182 24.37 11.36 5.69
C GLU A 182 23.01 10.67 5.85
N PRO A 183 22.79 9.46 5.27
CA PRO A 183 21.49 8.82 5.32
C PRO A 183 21.19 8.25 6.71
N GLU A 184 20.01 8.54 7.22
CA GLU A 184 19.43 7.91 8.39
C GLU A 184 18.98 6.48 8.10
N LEU A 185 18.96 5.63 9.15
CA LEU A 185 18.31 4.33 9.07
C LEU A 185 16.81 4.46 9.39
N ILE A 186 15.98 4.28 8.39
CA ILE A 186 14.52 4.23 8.53
C ILE A 186 14.10 2.78 8.69
N SER A 187 13.35 2.47 9.74
CA SER A 187 12.88 1.12 10.05
C SER A 187 11.37 1.08 10.25
N GLY A 188 10.69 0.19 9.54
CA GLY A 188 9.27 -0.13 9.69
C GLY A 188 9.07 -1.38 10.54
N TRP A 189 8.00 -1.39 11.34
CA TRP A 189 7.76 -2.41 12.36
C TRP A 189 6.41 -3.09 12.20
N SER A 190 6.30 -4.32 12.69
CA SER A 190 5.08 -5.13 12.67
C SER A 190 3.89 -4.53 13.44
N ASN A 191 4.12 -3.53 14.29
CA ASN A 191 3.08 -2.80 15.01
C ASN A 191 2.67 -1.49 14.33
N GLY A 192 3.03 -1.30 13.07
CA GLY A 192 2.71 -0.13 12.27
C GLY A 192 3.54 1.11 12.56
N LYS A 193 4.46 1.06 13.51
CA LYS A 193 5.39 2.17 13.75
C LYS A 193 6.49 2.16 12.71
N PHE A 194 6.97 3.34 12.37
CA PHE A 194 8.26 3.48 11.72
C PHE A 194 9.09 4.56 12.43
N GLU A 195 10.37 4.37 12.43
CA GLU A 195 11.34 5.17 13.17
C GLU A 195 12.51 5.52 12.26
N VAL A 196 12.90 6.77 12.29
CA VAL A 196 14.10 7.30 11.63
C VAL A 196 15.18 7.47 12.70
N ARG A 197 16.34 6.86 12.50
CA ARG A 197 17.43 6.87 13.45
C ARG A 197 18.70 7.41 12.83
N SER A 198 19.39 8.25 13.61
CA SER A 198 20.72 8.73 13.24
C SER A 198 21.65 7.55 12.94
N ASP A 199 22.38 7.66 11.83
CA ASP A 199 23.38 6.68 11.42
C ASP A 199 24.53 6.59 12.43
N MET A 200 24.89 7.70 13.07
CA MET A 200 25.99 7.79 14.01
C MET A 200 25.67 7.24 15.40
N THR A 201 24.51 7.57 15.95
CA THR A 201 24.20 7.30 17.36
C THR A 201 23.11 6.24 17.55
N GLY A 202 22.26 6.00 16.53
CA GLY A 202 21.08 5.13 16.63
C GLY A 202 19.94 5.76 17.41
N GLU A 203 20.05 7.04 17.80
CA GLU A 203 18.97 7.77 18.44
C GLU A 203 17.83 8.04 17.45
N VAL A 204 16.60 8.04 17.95
CA VAL A 204 15.42 8.31 17.14
C VAL A 204 15.33 9.80 16.88
N ILE A 205 15.43 10.20 15.61
CA ILE A 205 15.24 11.59 15.15
C ILE A 205 13.77 11.86 14.90
N PHE A 206 13.09 10.92 14.22
CA PHE A 206 11.68 11.03 13.88
C PHE A 206 10.98 9.69 14.07
N LYS A 207 9.70 9.72 14.39
CA LYS A 207 8.85 8.53 14.50
C LYS A 207 7.41 8.88 14.16
N ASP A 208 6.74 7.97 13.48
CA ASP A 208 5.31 8.04 13.22
C ASP A 208 4.70 6.63 13.26
N ALA A 209 3.40 6.52 13.10
CA ALA A 209 2.71 5.24 13.12
C ALA A 209 1.57 5.23 12.09
N MET A 210 1.40 4.08 11.42
CA MET A 210 0.26 3.82 10.56
C MET A 210 -1.03 3.77 11.36
N ARG A 211 -2.15 4.06 10.73
CA ARG A 211 -3.47 4.00 11.34
C ARG A 211 -3.71 2.61 11.92
N ASP A 212 -4.40 2.57 13.03
CA ASP A 212 -4.84 1.33 13.71
C ASP A 212 -3.72 0.35 14.05
N GLY A 213 -2.44 0.77 13.96
CA GLY A 213 -1.29 -0.09 14.23
C GLY A 213 -1.05 -1.16 13.17
N ALA A 214 -1.54 -0.95 11.94
CA ALA A 214 -1.33 -1.85 10.82
C ALA A 214 0.16 -2.00 10.50
N SER A 215 0.64 -3.23 10.39
CA SER A 215 2.06 -3.52 10.11
C SER A 215 2.58 -2.76 8.89
N VAL A 216 3.77 -2.20 8.99
CA VAL A 216 4.47 -1.67 7.82
C VAL A 216 4.79 -2.84 6.89
N SER A 217 4.36 -2.77 5.64
CA SER A 217 4.61 -3.81 4.63
C SER A 217 5.85 -3.53 3.78
N GLY A 218 6.19 -2.26 3.60
CA GLY A 218 7.35 -1.86 2.83
C GLY A 218 7.67 -0.38 2.99
N ILE A 219 8.94 -0.07 2.77
CA ILE A 219 9.45 1.30 2.69
C ILE A 219 10.25 1.38 1.39
N LEU A 220 10.03 2.41 0.62
CA LEU A 220 10.73 2.64 -0.64
C LEU A 220 11.02 4.12 -0.83
N GLN A 221 11.94 4.42 -1.71
CA GLN A 221 12.26 5.78 -2.13
C GLN A 221 11.94 5.96 -3.61
N ALA A 222 11.25 7.05 -3.94
CA ALA A 222 10.94 7.39 -5.32
C ALA A 222 10.61 8.88 -5.44
N ASP A 223 10.86 9.45 -6.60
CA ASP A 223 10.30 10.75 -6.99
C ASP A 223 8.86 10.54 -7.49
N TYR A 224 7.93 10.40 -6.53
CA TYR A 224 6.52 10.14 -6.83
C TYR A 224 5.83 11.32 -7.53
N ARG A 225 6.27 12.54 -7.23
CA ARG A 225 5.66 13.76 -7.78
C ARG A 225 6.27 14.18 -9.11
N GLY A 226 7.40 13.60 -9.51
CA GLY A 226 8.11 13.94 -10.74
C GLY A 226 8.71 15.35 -10.71
N ASP A 227 9.04 15.86 -9.50
CA ASP A 227 9.62 17.20 -9.30
C ASP A 227 11.15 17.16 -9.14
N GLY A 228 11.75 15.97 -9.27
CA GLY A 228 13.18 15.73 -9.09
C GLY A 228 13.61 15.53 -7.64
N ARG A 229 12.67 15.50 -6.70
CA ARG A 229 12.92 15.25 -5.28
C ARG A 229 12.47 13.84 -4.93
N VAL A 230 13.34 13.08 -4.32
CA VAL A 230 13.02 11.72 -3.89
C VAL A 230 12.33 11.77 -2.53
N GLU A 231 11.21 11.06 -2.40
CA GLU A 231 10.46 10.93 -1.17
C GLU A 231 10.65 9.53 -0.58
N VAL A 232 10.49 9.42 0.74
CA VAL A 232 10.34 8.13 1.42
C VAL A 232 8.86 7.78 1.46
N ILE A 233 8.50 6.65 0.88
CA ILE A 233 7.13 6.16 0.82
C ILE A 233 7.02 4.95 1.74
N VAL A 234 6.13 5.04 2.74
CA VAL A 234 5.86 3.98 3.72
C VAL A 234 4.48 3.41 3.45
N CYS A 235 4.40 2.10 3.27
CA CYS A 235 3.17 1.38 2.99
C CYS A 235 2.80 0.46 4.15
N SER A 236 1.52 0.41 4.53
CA SER A 236 1.00 -0.55 5.50
C SER A 236 0.41 -1.78 4.83
N ALA A 237 0.27 -2.86 5.59
CA ALA A 237 -0.37 -4.10 5.14
C ALA A 237 -1.88 -3.93 4.83
N GLU A 238 -2.52 -2.88 5.35
CA GLU A 238 -3.92 -2.56 5.12
C GLU A 238 -4.14 -1.54 3.98
N GLY A 239 -3.04 -1.16 3.28
CA GLY A 239 -3.11 -0.31 2.08
C GLY A 239 -3.00 1.19 2.36
N GLU A 240 -2.67 1.62 3.59
CA GLU A 240 -2.31 3.00 3.83
C GLU A 240 -0.93 3.30 3.24
N VAL A 241 -0.81 4.40 2.52
CA VAL A 241 0.45 4.86 1.91
C VAL A 241 0.71 6.28 2.36
N ARG A 242 1.90 6.55 2.89
CA ARG A 242 2.37 7.88 3.27
C ARG A 242 3.70 8.18 2.63
N ALA A 243 3.87 9.40 2.14
CA ALA A 243 5.13 9.90 1.60
C ALA A 243 5.69 11.00 2.49
N TYR A 244 6.99 10.99 2.70
CA TYR A 244 7.73 11.96 3.50
C TYR A 244 8.83 12.58 2.65
N LEU A 245 8.92 13.89 2.69
CA LEU A 245 9.95 14.66 2.00
C LEU A 245 11.11 14.94 2.92
N PRO A 246 12.35 15.01 2.40
CA PRO A 246 13.47 15.57 3.13
C PRO A 246 13.20 17.00 3.57
N ALA A 247 13.67 17.35 4.75
CA ALA A 247 13.64 18.73 5.24
C ALA A 247 14.60 19.58 4.38
N GLY A 248 14.08 20.41 3.49
CA GLY A 248 14.88 21.29 2.66
C GLY A 248 14.92 22.72 3.21
N GLU A 249 16.03 23.43 3.03
CA GLU A 249 16.23 24.80 3.51
C GLU A 249 15.15 25.81 3.03
N GLU A 250 14.43 25.54 1.95
CA GLU A 250 13.35 26.39 1.45
C GLU A 250 11.99 26.15 2.12
N LEU A 251 11.82 25.06 2.85
CA LEU A 251 10.61 24.76 3.64
C LEU A 251 10.66 25.40 5.04
N ASP A 252 11.85 25.75 5.53
CA ASP A 252 12.03 26.23 6.89
C ASP A 252 11.51 27.67 7.13
N ALA A 253 11.23 28.43 6.10
CA ALA A 253 10.83 29.83 6.32
C ALA A 253 9.34 30.15 6.13
N MET A 254 8.56 29.40 5.31
CA MET A 254 7.15 29.76 5.04
C MET A 254 6.20 28.61 4.65
N GLY A 255 6.67 27.39 4.42
CA GLY A 255 5.85 26.32 3.81
C GLY A 255 5.32 25.26 4.76
N ALA A 256 6.16 24.70 5.59
CA ALA A 256 5.80 23.55 6.41
C ALA A 256 4.79 23.87 7.52
N THR A 257 4.95 25.01 8.21
CA THR A 257 3.97 25.49 9.19
C THR A 257 2.65 25.88 8.53
N ALA A 258 2.68 26.56 7.38
CA ALA A 258 1.45 26.99 6.70
C ALA A 258 0.69 25.82 6.03
N ILE A 259 1.38 24.76 5.61
CA ILE A 259 0.74 23.56 5.04
C ILE A 259 0.24 22.64 6.18
N ALA A 260 1.02 22.48 7.26
CA ALA A 260 0.58 21.75 8.45
C ALA A 260 -0.62 22.48 9.10
N ASP A 261 -0.55 23.79 9.28
CA ASP A 261 -1.66 24.59 9.80
C ASP A 261 -2.90 24.54 8.90
N LYS A 262 -2.74 24.52 7.56
CA LYS A 262 -3.88 24.32 6.64
C LYS A 262 -4.46 22.92 6.70
N LEU A 263 -3.64 21.87 6.77
CA LEU A 263 -4.13 20.51 6.92
C LEU A 263 -4.79 20.29 8.30
N GLU A 264 -4.26 20.88 9.35
CA GLU A 264 -4.89 20.86 10.68
C GLU A 264 -6.20 21.65 10.68
N ASP A 265 -6.25 22.81 10.02
CA ASP A 265 -7.48 23.60 9.87
C ASP A 265 -8.53 22.89 9.02
N GLU A 266 -8.16 22.24 7.91
CA GLU A 266 -9.07 21.45 7.07
C GLU A 266 -9.60 20.23 7.84
N THR A 267 -8.74 19.49 8.56
CA THR A 267 -9.17 18.37 9.39
C THR A 267 -10.03 18.80 10.58
N LEU A 268 -9.74 19.93 11.19
CA LEU A 268 -10.56 20.54 12.24
C LEU A 268 -11.91 21.00 11.70
N GLN A 269 -11.98 21.56 10.49
CA GLN A 269 -13.22 21.93 9.84
C GLN A 269 -14.08 20.70 9.52
N GLU A 270 -13.51 19.65 8.94
CA GLU A 270 -14.23 18.40 8.69
C GLU A 270 -14.75 17.74 9.98
N LEU A 271 -13.92 17.69 11.02
CA LEU A 271 -14.32 17.16 12.33
C LEU A 271 -15.41 18.00 12.98
N ASN A 272 -15.34 19.32 12.87
CA ASN A 272 -16.37 20.22 13.37
C ASN A 272 -17.68 20.09 12.58
N GLN A 273 -17.61 19.94 11.26
CA GLN A 273 -18.80 19.70 10.43
C GLN A 273 -19.46 18.37 10.81
N ARG A 274 -18.69 17.31 10.91
CA ARG A 274 -19.18 15.98 11.31
C ARG A 274 -19.76 15.96 12.73
N LYS A 275 -19.14 16.73 13.64
CA LYS A 275 -19.67 16.94 15.00
C LYS A 275 -21.02 17.68 14.97
N GLN A 276 -21.19 18.70 14.14
CA GLN A 276 -22.45 19.42 13.99
C GLN A 276 -23.54 18.55 13.36
N GLU A 277 -23.20 17.74 12.37
CA GLU A 277 -24.12 16.76 11.78
C GLU A 277 -24.62 15.76 12.82
N MET A 278 -23.71 15.15 13.59
CA MET A 278 -24.06 14.22 14.66
C MET A 278 -24.88 14.89 15.79
N LEU A 279 -24.58 16.14 16.13
CA LEU A 279 -25.37 16.89 17.10
C LEU A 279 -26.78 17.21 16.58
N SER A 280 -26.94 17.47 15.28
CA SER A 280 -28.24 17.68 14.66
C SER A 280 -29.07 16.39 14.65
N GLU A 281 -28.44 15.25 14.32
CA GLU A 281 -29.08 13.94 14.40
C GLU A 281 -29.51 13.60 15.84
N LEU A 282 -28.64 13.84 16.80
CA LEU A 282 -28.93 13.58 18.21
C LEU A 282 -30.12 14.41 18.70
N ARG A 283 -30.19 15.69 18.30
CA ARG A 283 -31.37 16.53 18.60
C ARG A 283 -32.66 16.00 17.96
N GLN A 284 -32.57 15.52 16.72
CA GLN A 284 -33.70 14.89 16.05
C GLN A 284 -34.16 13.62 16.77
N TYR A 285 -33.22 12.77 17.20
CA TYR A 285 -33.54 11.58 17.99
C TYR A 285 -34.11 11.92 19.37
N GLU A 286 -33.58 12.94 20.04
CA GLU A 286 -34.15 13.41 21.31
C GLU A 286 -35.58 13.97 21.17
N GLU A 287 -35.85 14.74 20.11
CA GLU A 287 -37.19 15.22 19.81
C GLU A 287 -38.15 14.09 19.48
N GLN A 288 -37.69 13.10 18.71
CA GLN A 288 -38.47 11.90 18.41
C GLN A 288 -38.73 11.07 19.70
N ALA A 289 -37.74 10.92 20.57
CA ALA A 289 -37.90 10.23 21.82
C ALA A 289 -38.82 10.96 22.80
N LYS A 290 -38.81 12.30 22.83
CA LYS A 290 -39.75 13.13 23.59
C LYS A 290 -41.22 12.98 23.07
N LYS A 291 -41.38 12.96 21.72
CA LYS A 291 -42.66 12.73 21.08
C LYS A 291 -43.19 11.29 21.29
N ALA A 292 -42.29 10.31 21.38
CA ALA A 292 -42.68 8.91 21.65
C ALA A 292 -43.05 8.64 23.12
N LYS A 293 -42.67 9.53 24.06
CA LYS A 293 -43.08 9.45 25.48
C LYS A 293 -44.43 10.16 25.79
N ALA A 294 -44.95 10.99 24.88
CA ALA A 294 -46.30 11.55 24.97
C ALA A 294 -47.26 10.50 24.45
N GLY A 295 -48.11 9.94 25.30
CA GLY A 295 -48.92 8.73 25.23
C GLY A 295 -49.74 8.45 23.96
N PRO A 296 -50.45 7.31 23.92
CA PRO A 296 -51.18 6.86 22.72
C PRO A 296 -52.45 7.69 22.48
N GLY A 297 -52.37 8.72 21.64
CA GLY A 297 -53.57 9.52 21.32
C GLY A 297 -53.38 10.68 20.36
N GLU A 298 -52.15 11.05 19.98
CA GLU A 298 -51.94 12.12 19.01
C GLU A 298 -51.57 11.59 17.62
N PRO A 299 -52.05 12.28 16.53
CA PRO A 299 -51.80 11.84 15.15
C PRO A 299 -50.27 11.79 14.91
N ARG A 300 -49.79 10.67 14.38
CA ARG A 300 -48.41 10.48 13.92
C ARG A 300 -47.96 11.71 13.17
N ALA A 301 -46.87 12.33 13.61
CA ALA A 301 -46.29 13.50 12.94
C ALA A 301 -46.08 13.18 11.45
N ALA A 302 -46.59 14.02 10.58
CA ALA A 302 -46.44 13.89 9.14
C ALA A 302 -44.92 13.81 8.83
N GLY A 303 -44.44 12.60 8.47
CA GLY A 303 -43.03 12.37 8.10
C GLY A 303 -42.31 11.21 8.77
N SER A 304 -42.90 10.53 9.76
CA SER A 304 -42.22 9.35 10.35
C SER A 304 -42.54 8.07 9.57
N ILE A 305 -41.53 7.30 9.29
CA ILE A 305 -41.64 5.95 8.71
C ILE A 305 -41.72 4.94 9.89
N ASP A 306 -42.47 3.85 9.67
CA ASP A 306 -42.53 2.77 10.64
C ASP A 306 -41.16 2.08 10.82
N ARG A 307 -40.77 1.76 12.06
CA ARG A 307 -39.51 1.09 12.36
C ARG A 307 -39.40 -0.29 11.71
N GLU A 308 -40.50 -0.92 11.37
CA GLU A 308 -40.53 -2.22 10.70
C GLU A 308 -40.61 -2.11 9.16
N THR A 309 -40.43 -0.90 8.61
CA THR A 309 -40.44 -0.71 7.16
C THR A 309 -39.28 -1.48 6.51
N ARG A 310 -39.62 -2.33 5.57
CA ARG A 310 -38.65 -3.12 4.79
C ARG A 310 -38.83 -2.83 3.32
N VAL A 311 -37.74 -2.89 2.57
CA VAL A 311 -37.76 -2.86 1.11
C VAL A 311 -37.50 -4.26 0.61
N ALA A 312 -38.43 -4.83 -0.14
CA ALA A 312 -38.25 -6.10 -0.81
C ALA A 312 -37.82 -5.88 -2.26
N ALA A 313 -36.89 -6.69 -2.72
CA ALA A 313 -36.44 -6.70 -4.10
C ALA A 313 -36.84 -8.01 -4.78
N ARG A 314 -37.41 -7.93 -5.98
CA ARG A 314 -37.69 -9.09 -6.82
C ARG A 314 -37.26 -8.84 -8.25
N LEU A 315 -36.88 -9.90 -8.97
CA LEU A 315 -36.61 -9.86 -10.40
C LEU A 315 -37.84 -10.44 -11.15
N ASP A 316 -38.23 -9.75 -12.20
CA ASP A 316 -39.33 -10.17 -13.09
C ASP A 316 -38.87 -10.05 -14.55
N HIS A 317 -39.58 -10.73 -15.46
CA HIS A 317 -39.30 -10.68 -16.88
C HIS A 317 -40.28 -9.67 -17.56
N SER A 318 -39.71 -8.73 -18.31
CA SER A 318 -40.49 -7.88 -19.18
C SER A 318 -40.78 -8.62 -20.50
N LEU A 319 -42.02 -8.95 -20.75
CA LEU A 319 -42.48 -9.61 -21.99
C LEU A 319 -42.33 -8.74 -23.23
N GLU A 320 -42.29 -7.41 -23.08
CA GLU A 320 -42.29 -6.45 -24.21
C GLU A 320 -40.89 -5.99 -24.64
N GLY A 321 -39.78 -6.38 -23.95
CA GLY A 321 -38.48 -5.79 -24.24
C GLY A 321 -37.27 -6.66 -24.05
N HIS A 322 -37.38 -7.98 -23.87
CA HIS A 322 -36.23 -8.88 -23.60
C HIS A 322 -35.29 -8.36 -22.48
N SER A 323 -35.87 -7.72 -21.46
CA SER A 323 -35.13 -7.15 -20.34
C SER A 323 -35.60 -7.74 -19.02
N LEU A 324 -34.69 -7.87 -18.08
CA LEU A 324 -35.01 -8.16 -16.68
C LEU A 324 -35.52 -6.87 -16.01
N LEU A 325 -36.48 -7.00 -15.13
CA LEU A 325 -37.03 -5.89 -14.38
C LEU A 325 -36.74 -6.12 -12.89
N LEU A 326 -35.92 -5.25 -12.30
CA LEU A 326 -35.76 -5.21 -10.86
C LEU A 326 -36.90 -4.38 -10.25
N ILE A 327 -37.73 -5.02 -9.46
CA ILE A 327 -38.86 -4.41 -8.78
C ILE A 327 -38.49 -4.25 -7.30
N LEU A 328 -38.53 -3.01 -6.82
CA LEU A 328 -38.31 -2.65 -5.43
C LEU A 328 -39.60 -2.20 -4.82
N GLU A 329 -40.00 -2.81 -3.72
CA GLU A 329 -41.31 -2.55 -3.07
C GLU A 329 -41.08 -2.26 -1.57
N ALA A 330 -41.57 -1.10 -1.11
CA ALA A 330 -41.53 -0.72 0.29
C ALA A 330 -42.80 -1.19 1.02
N SER A 331 -42.60 -1.76 2.22
CA SER A 331 -43.70 -2.17 3.09
C SER A 331 -44.32 -0.96 3.81
N HIS A 332 -45.51 -1.13 4.33
CA HIS A 332 -46.33 -0.11 5.03
C HIS A 332 -46.63 1.10 4.15
N ASP A 333 -46.89 2.27 4.71
CA ASP A 333 -47.17 3.51 3.98
C ASP A 333 -45.91 4.26 3.49
N ALA A 334 -44.76 3.60 3.41
CA ALA A 334 -43.56 4.18 2.92
C ALA A 334 -43.52 4.24 1.38
N VAL A 335 -42.91 5.29 0.85
CA VAL A 335 -42.68 5.46 -0.59
C VAL A 335 -41.20 5.47 -0.89
N ILE A 336 -40.81 4.87 -2.01
CA ILE A 336 -39.45 4.92 -2.52
C ILE A 336 -39.31 6.17 -3.36
N LYS A 337 -38.45 7.11 -2.95
CA LYS A 337 -38.18 8.38 -3.64
C LYS A 337 -37.16 8.24 -4.74
N ALA A 338 -36.15 7.44 -4.50
CA ALA A 338 -35.09 7.11 -5.45
C ALA A 338 -34.49 5.75 -5.15
N ALA A 339 -33.95 5.11 -6.17
CA ALA A 339 -33.13 3.92 -6.05
C ALA A 339 -31.87 4.09 -6.90
N VAL A 340 -30.71 3.71 -6.35
CA VAL A 340 -29.44 3.65 -7.06
C VAL A 340 -29.01 2.20 -7.10
N VAL A 341 -28.82 1.67 -8.29
CA VAL A 341 -28.39 0.29 -8.53
C VAL A 341 -26.98 0.33 -9.06
N PHE A 342 -26.07 -0.33 -8.35
CA PHE A 342 -24.69 -0.50 -8.74
C PHE A 342 -24.50 -1.92 -9.26
N ALA A 343 -23.85 -2.07 -10.41
CA ALA A 343 -23.51 -3.36 -10.97
C ALA A 343 -22.36 -3.22 -11.97
N ASP A 344 -21.47 -4.16 -11.95
CA ASP A 344 -20.33 -4.22 -12.87
C ASP A 344 -20.84 -4.63 -14.26
N ARG A 345 -20.62 -3.79 -15.29
CA ARG A 345 -20.89 -4.05 -16.70
C ARG A 345 -22.34 -4.45 -17.07
N LEU A 346 -23.33 -4.07 -16.26
CA LEU A 346 -24.73 -4.44 -16.48
C LEU A 346 -25.52 -3.38 -17.27
N PHE A 347 -25.04 -2.13 -17.32
CA PHE A 347 -25.74 -1.02 -17.94
C PHE A 347 -25.15 -0.63 -19.30
N GLU A 348 -26.00 -0.16 -20.21
CA GLU A 348 -25.58 0.34 -21.53
C GLU A 348 -24.59 1.53 -21.37
N GLY A 349 -23.52 1.54 -22.15
CA GLY A 349 -22.51 2.62 -22.13
C GLY A 349 -21.39 2.47 -21.10
N GLY A 350 -21.27 1.30 -20.44
CA GLY A 350 -20.19 1.04 -19.48
C GLY A 350 -20.36 1.77 -18.13
N CYS A 351 -21.57 2.24 -17.83
CA CYS A 351 -21.88 2.84 -16.53
C CYS A 351 -21.93 1.77 -15.44
N GLU A 352 -21.32 2.06 -14.30
CA GLU A 352 -21.31 1.18 -13.12
C GLU A 352 -22.55 1.38 -12.23
N SER A 353 -23.34 2.42 -12.44
CA SER A 353 -24.53 2.71 -11.64
C SER A 353 -25.64 3.41 -12.44
N VAL A 354 -26.87 3.13 -12.07
CA VAL A 354 -28.07 3.80 -12.59
C VAL A 354 -28.89 4.31 -11.42
N ALA A 355 -29.22 5.60 -11.44
CA ALA A 355 -30.12 6.22 -10.47
C ALA A 355 -31.52 6.39 -11.10
N VAL A 356 -32.54 5.85 -10.43
CA VAL A 356 -33.94 5.98 -10.85
C VAL A 356 -34.71 6.76 -9.79
N HIS A 357 -35.34 7.87 -10.22
CA HIS A 357 -36.20 8.68 -9.37
C HIS A 357 -37.64 8.34 -9.63
N ALA A 358 -38.44 8.19 -8.58
CA ALA A 358 -39.87 8.02 -8.72
C ALA A 358 -40.51 9.32 -9.26
N LYS A 359 -41.22 9.23 -10.38
CA LYS A 359 -41.97 10.37 -10.97
C LYS A 359 -43.17 10.81 -10.13
N ALA A 360 -43.67 9.92 -9.27
CA ALA A 360 -44.75 10.16 -8.31
C ALA A 360 -44.44 9.35 -7.03
N ALA A 361 -45.05 9.75 -5.90
CA ALA A 361 -44.95 9.02 -4.65
C ALA A 361 -45.50 7.59 -4.80
N SER A 362 -44.65 6.61 -4.99
CA SER A 362 -44.98 5.20 -5.18
C SER A 362 -44.28 4.33 -4.16
N SER A 363 -44.97 3.30 -3.68
CA SER A 363 -44.34 2.25 -2.87
C SER A 363 -43.48 1.27 -3.69
N GLU A 364 -43.57 1.34 -5.03
CA GLU A 364 -42.90 0.46 -5.97
C GLU A 364 -42.09 1.27 -7.00
N ILE A 365 -40.85 0.87 -7.23
CA ILE A 365 -40.00 1.36 -8.33
C ILE A 365 -39.56 0.17 -9.19
N ARG A 366 -39.57 0.36 -10.50
CA ARG A 366 -39.12 -0.63 -11.48
C ARG A 366 -37.89 -0.14 -12.21
N VAL A 367 -36.82 -0.92 -12.16
CA VAL A 367 -35.55 -0.62 -12.82
C VAL A 367 -35.30 -1.65 -13.90
N PRO A 368 -35.27 -1.28 -15.19
CA PRO A 368 -34.99 -2.22 -16.27
C PRO A 368 -33.47 -2.53 -16.29
N LEU A 369 -33.14 -3.81 -16.30
CA LEU A 369 -31.79 -4.33 -16.41
C LEU A 369 -31.62 -5.03 -17.76
N ARG A 370 -30.55 -4.72 -18.47
CA ARG A 370 -30.21 -5.32 -19.77
C ARG A 370 -28.82 -5.92 -19.73
N PRO A 371 -28.66 -7.13 -19.15
CA PRO A 371 -27.36 -7.76 -19.12
C PRO A 371 -26.86 -8.05 -20.54
N PRO A 372 -25.62 -7.65 -20.90
CA PRO A 372 -25.07 -7.86 -22.24
C PRO A 372 -24.70 -9.33 -22.51
N LYS A 373 -24.59 -10.14 -21.46
CA LYS A 373 -24.23 -11.56 -21.52
C LYS A 373 -24.96 -12.33 -20.41
N ASP A 374 -25.16 -13.63 -20.64
CA ASP A 374 -25.70 -14.57 -19.63
C ASP A 374 -24.57 -14.97 -18.66
N VAL A 375 -24.22 -14.04 -17.77
CA VAL A 375 -23.21 -14.22 -16.72
C VAL A 375 -23.80 -13.74 -15.41
N GLY A 376 -23.50 -14.45 -14.32
CA GLY A 376 -23.89 -14.03 -12.98
C GLY A 376 -23.32 -12.65 -12.66
N ALA A 377 -24.18 -11.74 -12.15
CA ALA A 377 -23.78 -10.40 -11.73
C ALA A 377 -24.24 -10.13 -10.31
N GLU A 378 -23.44 -9.43 -9.53
CA GLU A 378 -23.78 -8.96 -8.21
C GLU A 378 -24.39 -7.55 -8.32
N LEU A 379 -25.55 -7.37 -7.67
CA LEU A 379 -26.26 -6.09 -7.66
C LEU A 379 -26.23 -5.51 -6.25
N GLN A 380 -25.68 -4.31 -6.12
CA GLN A 380 -25.83 -3.52 -4.91
C GLN A 380 -26.90 -2.45 -5.12
N VAL A 381 -27.96 -2.47 -4.29
CA VAL A 381 -29.09 -1.55 -4.41
C VAL A 381 -29.17 -0.67 -3.17
N ARG A 382 -29.22 0.65 -3.38
CA ARG A 382 -29.47 1.65 -2.33
C ARG A 382 -30.78 2.34 -2.59
N CYS A 383 -31.70 2.29 -1.62
CA CYS A 383 -33.03 2.88 -1.71
C CYS A 383 -33.17 4.07 -0.76
N VAL A 384 -33.69 5.17 -1.28
CA VAL A 384 -34.09 6.33 -0.48
C VAL A 384 -35.59 6.26 -0.25
N VAL A 385 -36.03 6.01 0.99
CA VAL A 385 -37.43 5.86 1.37
C VAL A 385 -37.87 7.04 2.23
N GLY A 386 -39.15 7.32 2.20
CA GLY A 386 -39.74 8.42 2.97
C GLY A 386 -41.24 8.26 3.13
N ALA A 387 -41.88 9.03 4.01
CA ALA A 387 -43.31 9.08 4.08
C ALA A 387 -43.88 9.85 2.86
N ARG A 388 -45.08 9.53 2.44
CA ARG A 388 -45.71 10.08 1.23
C ARG A 388 -45.79 11.60 1.20
N THR A 389 -45.94 12.24 2.36
CA THR A 389 -46.12 13.70 2.53
C THR A 389 -44.91 14.41 3.09
N ALA A 390 -43.83 13.69 3.41
CA ALA A 390 -42.66 14.29 4.06
C ALA A 390 -41.61 14.73 3.05
N ALA A 391 -40.97 15.88 3.33
CA ALA A 391 -39.80 16.33 2.63
C ALA A 391 -38.52 15.53 3.06
N THR A 392 -38.55 14.93 4.23
CA THR A 392 -37.48 14.09 4.78
C THR A 392 -37.43 12.72 4.13
N SER A 393 -36.24 12.20 3.88
CA SER A 393 -36.01 10.87 3.32
C SER A 393 -34.95 10.15 4.17
N PHE A 394 -35.01 8.81 4.17
CA PHE A 394 -34.13 7.92 4.89
C PHE A 394 -33.41 7.00 3.88
N HIS A 395 -32.18 6.68 4.18
CA HIS A 395 -31.31 5.86 3.35
C HIS A 395 -31.12 4.48 3.96
#